data_e80bf30235fcba5e6330984f8417e7ae
#
_entry.id   e80bf30235fcba5e6330984f8417e7ae
#
_cell.length_a   1.000
_cell.length_b   1.000
_cell.length_c   1.000
_cell.angle_alpha   90.00
_cell.angle_beta   90.00
_cell.angle_gamma   90.00
#
_symmetry.space_group_name_H-M   'P 1'
#
loop_
_entity.id
_entity.type
_entity.pdbx_description
1 polymer ?
#
loop_
_entity_poly.entity_id
_entity_poly.type
_entity_poly.pdbx_seq_one_letter_code
_entity_poly.pdbx_strand_id
1 'polypeptide(L)'
;LEDSKSDKNLQKPTHFAVIFDSARKTFRNEIYADYKANRSEPPDDLVPQFEYIRKSVLAFNLPSVDLINYEADDLIATYTEQILAKGAKVTIVSSDKDLMQLYKKDVRLYDPMKNKFITSKDVIDKFGVNPKKIIDVQSLAGDSSDNVPGVPGIGIKIAAELINKYDTLEKLLDKAHEIKQNRRRETIIENK
;
A
#
# COMPACT_ATOMS: atom_id res chain seq x y z
N LEU A 1 0.34 21.20 8.13
CA LEU A 1 0.34 20.93 9.59
C LEU A 1 -0.51 21.97 10.37
N GLU A 2 -0.68 23.19 9.87
CA GLU A 2 -1.55 24.18 10.51
C GLU A 2 -3.04 23.87 10.27
N ASP A 3 -3.41 23.33 9.12
CA ASP A 3 -4.78 22.90 8.82
C ASP A 3 -5.25 21.73 9.69
N SER A 4 -4.32 20.95 10.24
CA SER A 4 -4.65 19.86 11.18
C SER A 4 -5.16 20.33 12.55
N LYS A 5 -5.05 21.64 12.85
CA LYS A 5 -5.58 22.23 14.10
C LYS A 5 -7.13 22.26 14.13
N SER A 6 -7.81 22.08 12.99
CA SER A 6 -9.26 22.09 12.94
C SER A 6 -9.91 20.75 13.25
N ASP A 7 -9.19 19.64 13.19
CA ASP A 7 -9.72 18.34 13.56
C ASP A 7 -9.35 17.99 15.01
N LYS A 8 -10.33 18.17 15.91
CA LYS A 8 -10.23 17.87 17.35
C LYS A 8 -9.79 16.42 17.65
N ASN A 9 -9.74 15.55 16.63
CA ASN A 9 -9.33 14.15 16.73
C ASN A 9 -7.83 13.92 16.42
N LEU A 10 -7.10 14.92 15.89
CA LEU A 10 -5.66 14.83 15.68
C LEU A 10 -4.92 15.25 16.94
N GLN A 11 -4.45 14.28 17.71
CA GLN A 11 -3.51 14.55 18.79
C GLN A 11 -2.19 15.05 18.19
N LYS A 12 -1.58 16.07 18.81
CA LYS A 12 -0.26 16.57 18.39
C LYS A 12 0.74 15.40 18.40
N PRO A 13 1.41 15.11 17.27
CA PRO A 13 2.39 14.03 17.23
C PRO A 13 3.58 14.34 18.13
N THR A 14 4.10 13.35 18.82
CA THR A 14 5.34 13.44 19.58
C THR A 14 6.58 13.30 18.70
N HIS A 15 6.43 12.53 17.60
CA HIS A 15 7.47 12.28 16.60
C HIS A 15 6.86 12.42 15.22
N PHE A 16 7.64 12.90 14.28
CA PHE A 16 7.25 13.07 12.89
C PHE A 16 8.45 12.72 12.00
N ALA A 17 8.20 12.09 10.87
CA ALA A 17 9.21 11.86 9.84
C ALA A 17 8.59 11.96 8.46
N VAL A 18 9.36 12.41 7.48
CA VAL A 18 9.00 12.39 6.06
C VAL A 18 9.79 11.25 5.41
N ILE A 19 9.07 10.35 4.77
CA ILE A 19 9.67 9.19 4.11
C ILE A 19 9.63 9.43 2.60
N PHE A 20 10.75 9.16 1.94
CA PHE A 20 10.91 9.34 0.51
C PHE A 20 11.33 8.04 -0.18
N ASP A 21 10.95 7.91 -1.44
CA ASP A 21 11.62 6.98 -2.34
C ASP A 21 13.06 7.45 -2.61
N SER A 22 14.01 6.53 -2.55
CA SER A 22 15.42 6.84 -2.81
C SER A 22 15.74 6.85 -4.30
N ALA A 23 15.08 5.98 -5.07
CA ALA A 23 15.30 5.79 -6.49
C ALA A 23 14.06 5.20 -7.16
N ARG A 24 14.03 5.26 -8.51
CA ARG A 24 12.96 4.70 -9.32
C ARG A 24 13.01 3.17 -9.39
N LYS A 25 14.23 2.57 -9.30
CA LYS A 25 14.45 1.13 -9.31
C LYS A 25 14.76 0.64 -7.91
N THR A 26 14.16 -0.49 -7.57
CA THR A 26 14.29 -1.13 -6.26
C THR A 26 14.51 -2.64 -6.45
N PHE A 27 14.69 -3.38 -5.35
CA PHE A 27 14.81 -4.84 -5.39
C PHE A 27 13.65 -5.53 -6.12
N ARG A 28 12.48 -4.87 -6.22
CA ARG A 28 11.33 -5.41 -6.96
C ARG A 28 11.62 -5.56 -8.44
N ASN A 29 12.43 -4.68 -9.02
CA ASN A 29 12.85 -4.80 -10.42
C ASN A 29 13.84 -5.96 -10.64
N GLU A 30 14.54 -6.43 -9.61
CA GLU A 30 15.36 -7.63 -9.67
C GLU A 30 14.50 -8.90 -9.69
N ILE A 31 13.36 -8.88 -8.99
CA ILE A 31 12.38 -9.97 -8.95
C ILE A 31 11.52 -9.97 -10.22
N TYR A 32 11.05 -8.78 -10.63
CA TYR A 32 10.18 -8.59 -11.79
C TYR A 32 10.61 -7.35 -12.57
N ALA A 33 11.28 -7.57 -13.70
CA ALA A 33 11.91 -6.50 -14.49
C ALA A 33 10.92 -5.42 -14.97
N ASP A 34 9.67 -5.82 -15.24
CA ASP A 34 8.60 -4.93 -15.73
C ASP A 34 7.83 -4.22 -14.60
N TYR A 35 8.25 -4.35 -13.35
CA TYR A 35 7.65 -3.64 -12.21
C TYR A 35 7.69 -2.12 -12.46
N LYS A 36 6.52 -1.47 -12.42
CA LYS A 36 6.32 -0.03 -12.70
C LYS A 36 6.82 0.44 -14.09
N ALA A 37 7.05 -0.49 -15.04
CA ALA A 37 7.53 -0.14 -16.37
C ALA A 37 6.53 0.70 -17.19
N ASN A 38 5.25 0.64 -16.86
CA ASN A 38 4.18 1.44 -17.47
C ASN A 38 4.09 2.88 -16.97
N ARG A 39 4.88 3.26 -15.94
CA ARG A 39 4.88 4.63 -15.40
C ARG A 39 5.67 5.55 -16.33
N SER A 40 5.05 6.64 -16.76
CA SER A 40 5.72 7.71 -17.52
C SER A 40 6.79 8.40 -16.67
N GLU A 41 7.70 9.08 -17.35
CA GLU A 41 8.62 10.00 -16.68
C GLU A 41 7.84 11.16 -16.07
N PRO A 42 8.30 11.69 -14.93
CA PRO A 42 7.70 12.87 -14.35
C PRO A 42 7.85 14.07 -15.33
N PRO A 43 6.91 15.02 -15.30
CA PRO A 43 7.04 16.26 -16.09
C PRO A 43 8.36 16.96 -15.83
N ASP A 44 8.95 17.56 -16.88
CA ASP A 44 10.28 18.22 -16.81
C ASP A 44 10.34 19.33 -15.77
N ASP A 45 9.23 20.04 -15.52
CA ASP A 45 9.12 21.09 -14.52
C ASP A 45 8.99 20.57 -13.09
N LEU A 46 8.63 19.30 -12.92
CA LEU A 46 8.55 18.64 -11.62
C LEU A 46 9.91 18.10 -11.15
N VAL A 47 10.75 17.63 -12.08
CA VAL A 47 12.04 17.00 -11.75
C VAL A 47 12.91 17.87 -10.83
N PRO A 48 13.15 19.17 -11.11
CA PRO A 48 13.95 20.03 -10.24
C PRO A 48 13.29 20.28 -8.87
N GLN A 49 11.97 20.12 -8.75
CA GLN A 49 11.25 20.34 -7.50
C GLN A 49 11.52 19.23 -6.46
N PHE A 50 11.89 18.03 -6.87
CA PHE A 50 12.22 16.94 -5.92
C PHE A 50 13.35 17.34 -4.97
N GLU A 51 14.38 18.01 -5.49
CA GLU A 51 15.48 18.50 -4.65
C GLU A 51 15.01 19.58 -3.68
N TYR A 52 14.16 20.51 -4.13
CA TYR A 52 13.62 21.58 -3.28
C TYR A 52 12.68 21.03 -2.20
N ILE A 53 11.89 20.00 -2.50
CA ILE A 53 11.03 19.33 -1.51
C ILE A 53 11.91 18.74 -0.40
N ARG A 54 12.97 17.99 -0.74
CA ARG A 54 13.92 17.46 0.25
C ARG A 54 14.59 18.53 1.08
N LYS A 55 15.08 19.59 0.44
CA LYS A 55 15.67 20.76 1.12
C LYS A 55 14.68 21.43 2.06
N SER A 56 13.43 21.56 1.67
CA SER A 56 12.38 22.15 2.51
C SER A 56 12.15 21.32 3.77
N VAL A 57 12.07 19.99 3.67
CA VAL A 57 11.94 19.11 4.85
C VAL A 57 13.08 19.33 5.83
N LEU A 58 14.31 19.41 5.34
CA LEU A 58 15.49 19.68 6.16
C LEU A 58 15.44 21.09 6.78
N ALA A 59 15.03 22.11 6.00
CA ALA A 59 14.91 23.49 6.49
C ALA A 59 13.86 23.63 7.61
N PHE A 60 12.81 22.79 7.59
CA PHE A 60 11.85 22.69 8.69
C PHE A 60 12.35 21.87 9.87
N ASN A 61 13.60 21.43 9.84
CA ASN A 61 14.21 20.55 10.84
C ASN A 61 13.36 19.28 11.10
N LEU A 62 12.83 18.69 10.03
CA LEU A 62 12.07 17.44 10.08
C LEU A 62 12.97 16.27 9.69
N PRO A 63 12.91 15.14 10.39
CA PRO A 63 13.56 13.92 9.95
C PRO A 63 13.11 13.53 8.54
N SER A 64 14.10 13.31 7.66
CA SER A 64 13.94 12.86 6.29
C SER A 64 14.59 11.49 6.17
N VAL A 65 13.83 10.50 5.72
CA VAL A 65 14.30 9.11 5.65
C VAL A 65 14.05 8.54 4.27
N ASP A 66 15.06 7.94 3.71
CA ASP A 66 15.01 7.09 2.52
C ASP A 66 16.07 5.99 2.62
N LEU A 67 15.91 4.92 1.85
CA LEU A 67 16.86 3.81 1.83
C LEU A 67 17.03 3.32 0.39
N ILE A 68 18.28 3.23 -0.04
CA ILE A 68 18.61 2.70 -1.37
C ILE A 68 18.04 1.30 -1.52
N ASN A 69 17.48 1.01 -2.69
CA ASN A 69 16.89 -0.26 -3.07
C ASN A 69 15.51 -0.56 -2.45
N TYR A 70 14.98 0.32 -1.61
CA TYR A 70 13.64 0.21 -1.01
C TYR A 70 12.74 1.37 -1.40
N GLU A 71 11.45 1.12 -1.40
CA GLU A 71 10.43 2.15 -1.59
C GLU A 71 10.01 2.78 -0.26
N ALA A 72 9.43 3.98 -0.32
CA ALA A 72 8.89 4.65 0.86
C ALA A 72 7.92 3.75 1.64
N ASP A 73 7.11 2.96 0.94
CA ASP A 73 6.14 2.04 1.54
C ASP A 73 6.77 0.96 2.41
N ASP A 74 7.96 0.45 2.01
CA ASP A 74 8.70 -0.54 2.80
C ASP A 74 9.15 0.06 4.13
N LEU A 75 9.63 1.31 4.08
CA LEU A 75 10.06 2.04 5.27
C LEU A 75 8.89 2.40 6.17
N ILE A 76 7.79 2.89 5.59
CA ILE A 76 6.56 3.21 6.34
C ILE A 76 6.05 1.96 7.05
N ALA A 77 5.98 0.81 6.37
CA ALA A 77 5.56 -0.45 6.96
C ALA A 77 6.50 -0.88 8.10
N THR A 78 7.82 -0.85 7.84
CA THR A 78 8.84 -1.23 8.83
C THR A 78 8.78 -0.37 10.09
N TYR A 79 8.76 0.95 9.92
CA TYR A 79 8.65 1.86 11.08
C TYR A 79 7.32 1.68 11.80
N THR A 80 6.22 1.47 11.08
CA THR A 80 4.92 1.21 11.70
C THR A 80 4.99 0.01 12.63
N GLU A 81 5.53 -1.12 12.17
CA GLU A 81 5.66 -2.32 13.01
C GLU A 81 6.59 -2.09 14.21
N GLN A 82 7.73 -1.45 14.00
CA GLN A 82 8.70 -1.17 15.08
C GLN A 82 8.12 -0.22 16.14
N ILE A 83 7.35 0.79 15.74
CA ILE A 83 6.72 1.76 16.65
C ILE A 83 5.60 1.08 17.45
N LEU A 84 4.78 0.26 16.80
CA LEU A 84 3.73 -0.50 17.47
C LEU A 84 4.30 -1.51 18.48
N ALA A 85 5.42 -2.15 18.15
CA ALA A 85 6.10 -3.06 19.09
C ALA A 85 6.58 -2.35 20.38
N LYS A 86 6.78 -1.02 20.31
CA LYS A 86 7.09 -0.17 21.48
C LYS A 86 5.83 0.37 22.19
N GLY A 87 4.64 -0.07 21.80
CA GLY A 87 3.37 0.34 22.42
C GLY A 87 2.89 1.74 22.02
N ALA A 88 3.49 2.36 21.00
CA ALA A 88 3.07 3.66 20.50
C ALA A 88 2.02 3.55 19.38
N LYS A 89 1.40 4.67 19.02
CA LYS A 89 0.42 4.77 17.95
C LYS A 89 1.04 5.42 16.73
N VAL A 90 0.57 5.04 15.53
CA VAL A 90 1.07 5.55 14.26
C VAL A 90 -0.07 6.24 13.50
N THR A 91 0.21 7.39 12.92
CA THR A 91 -0.63 8.00 11.90
C THR A 91 0.18 8.09 10.61
N ILE A 92 -0.25 7.40 9.59
CA ILE A 92 0.32 7.44 8.24
C ILE A 92 -0.47 8.47 7.44
N VAL A 93 0.22 9.44 6.84
CA VAL A 93 -0.38 10.46 5.97
C VAL A 93 -0.01 10.12 4.53
N SER A 94 -0.95 9.57 3.80
CA SER A 94 -0.76 9.18 2.39
C SER A 94 -2.11 8.98 1.71
N SER A 95 -2.16 9.25 0.40
CA SER A 95 -3.31 8.88 -0.46
C SER A 95 -3.15 7.51 -1.12
N ASP A 96 -2.04 6.82 -0.84
CA ASP A 96 -1.77 5.51 -1.43
C ASP A 96 -2.69 4.43 -0.86
N LYS A 97 -3.36 3.72 -1.77
CA LYS A 97 -4.27 2.63 -1.43
C LYS A 97 -3.55 1.43 -0.81
N ASP A 98 -2.29 1.22 -1.18
CA ASP A 98 -1.58 0.01 -0.81
C ASP A 98 -1.17 0.05 0.67
N LEU A 99 -1.01 1.26 1.23
CA LEU A 99 -0.81 1.44 2.67
C LEU A 99 -2.06 1.07 3.52
N MET A 100 -3.23 0.88 2.89
CA MET A 100 -4.42 0.39 3.60
C MET A 100 -4.23 -1.00 4.23
N GLN A 101 -3.28 -1.80 3.74
CA GLN A 101 -2.89 -3.08 4.36
C GLN A 101 -2.34 -2.91 5.79
N LEU A 102 -1.83 -1.73 6.12
CA LEU A 102 -1.30 -1.41 7.45
C LEU A 102 -2.39 -1.00 8.45
N TYR A 103 -3.64 -0.83 7.99
CA TYR A 103 -4.75 -0.42 8.86
C TYR A 103 -5.04 -1.48 9.92
N LYS A 104 -4.87 -1.11 11.18
CA LYS A 104 -5.16 -1.96 12.35
C LYS A 104 -5.32 -1.11 13.60
N LYS A 105 -5.59 -1.76 14.74
CA LYS A 105 -5.59 -1.07 16.03
C LYS A 105 -4.28 -0.28 16.21
N ASP A 106 -4.39 0.95 16.66
CA ASP A 106 -3.28 1.87 16.92
C ASP A 106 -2.54 2.37 15.66
N VAL A 107 -3.02 2.03 14.45
CA VAL A 107 -2.61 2.64 13.18
C VAL A 107 -3.77 3.41 12.56
N ARG A 108 -3.57 4.68 12.30
CA ARG A 108 -4.50 5.54 11.55
C ARG A 108 -3.92 5.85 10.18
N LEU A 109 -4.76 5.88 9.18
CA LEU A 109 -4.42 6.36 7.84
C LEU A 109 -5.19 7.64 7.57
N TYR A 110 -4.50 8.68 7.16
CA TYR A 110 -5.11 9.95 6.77
C TYR A 110 -4.81 10.23 5.30
N ASP A 111 -5.87 10.38 4.51
CA ASP A 111 -5.77 10.75 3.10
C ASP A 111 -5.85 12.29 2.97
N PRO A 112 -4.73 12.97 2.69
CA PRO A 112 -4.69 14.43 2.62
C PRO A 112 -5.43 14.97 1.39
N MET A 113 -5.54 14.19 0.31
CA MET A 113 -6.26 14.61 -0.90
C MET A 113 -7.77 14.64 -0.69
N LYS A 114 -8.28 13.73 0.14
CA LYS A 114 -9.71 13.65 0.51
C LYS A 114 -10.00 14.33 1.84
N ASN A 115 -8.97 14.81 2.53
CA ASN A 115 -9.06 15.43 3.85
C ASN A 115 -9.86 14.57 4.86
N LYS A 116 -9.55 13.27 4.92
CA LYS A 116 -10.26 12.34 5.79
C LYS A 116 -9.41 11.20 6.32
N PHE A 117 -9.78 10.68 7.49
CA PHE A 117 -9.26 9.41 7.96
C PHE A 117 -9.91 8.25 7.20
N ILE A 118 -9.07 7.28 6.83
CA ILE A 118 -9.51 6.01 6.25
C ILE A 118 -10.04 5.13 7.38
N THR A 119 -11.20 4.57 7.17
CA THR A 119 -11.87 3.65 8.10
C THR A 119 -11.78 2.22 7.60
N SER A 120 -12.07 1.25 8.48
CA SER A 120 -12.24 -0.15 8.08
C SER A 120 -13.28 -0.32 6.97
N LYS A 121 -14.33 0.49 6.99
CA LYS A 121 -15.35 0.49 5.94
C LYS A 121 -14.78 0.92 4.59
N ASP A 122 -13.95 1.99 4.56
CA ASP A 122 -13.30 2.44 3.32
C ASP A 122 -12.41 1.34 2.71
N VAL A 123 -11.72 0.56 3.55
CA VAL A 123 -10.92 -0.59 3.10
C VAL A 123 -11.81 -1.68 2.50
N ILE A 124 -12.89 -2.05 3.19
CA ILE A 124 -13.84 -3.06 2.69
C ILE A 124 -14.52 -2.59 1.41
N ASP A 125 -14.93 -1.34 1.32
CA ASP A 125 -15.56 -0.78 0.13
C ASP A 125 -14.60 -0.80 -1.08
N LYS A 126 -13.28 -0.65 -0.84
CA LYS A 126 -12.26 -0.65 -1.90
C LYS A 126 -11.81 -2.05 -2.31
N PHE A 127 -11.51 -2.92 -1.36
CA PHE A 127 -10.89 -4.22 -1.59
C PHE A 127 -11.83 -5.42 -1.42
N GLY A 128 -13.02 -5.21 -0.86
CA GLY A 128 -13.99 -6.28 -0.57
C GLY A 128 -13.63 -7.19 0.60
N VAL A 129 -12.55 -6.88 1.31
CA VAL A 129 -12.00 -7.68 2.42
C VAL A 129 -11.54 -6.77 3.56
N ASN A 130 -11.27 -7.36 4.72
CA ASN A 130 -10.60 -6.63 5.79
C ASN A 130 -9.10 -6.38 5.48
N PRO A 131 -8.44 -5.42 6.16
CA PRO A 131 -7.06 -5.03 5.86
C PRO A 131 -6.06 -6.18 5.80
N LYS A 132 -6.20 -7.19 6.65
CA LYS A 132 -5.26 -8.33 6.71
C LYS A 132 -5.25 -9.21 5.45
N LYS A 133 -6.29 -9.11 4.62
CA LYS A 133 -6.47 -9.92 3.41
C LYS A 133 -6.20 -9.15 2.12
N ILE A 134 -5.77 -7.89 2.21
CA ILE A 134 -5.49 -7.06 1.02
C ILE A 134 -4.40 -7.69 0.16
N ILE A 135 -3.32 -8.17 0.78
CA ILE A 135 -2.21 -8.83 0.07
C ILE A 135 -2.72 -10.01 -0.75
N ASP A 136 -3.51 -10.89 -0.15
CA ASP A 136 -4.06 -12.06 -0.84
C ASP A 136 -4.95 -11.66 -2.03
N VAL A 137 -5.77 -10.62 -1.86
CA VAL A 137 -6.62 -10.10 -2.94
C VAL A 137 -5.78 -9.50 -4.06
N GLN A 138 -4.76 -8.70 -3.75
CA GLN A 138 -3.88 -8.10 -4.76
C GLN A 138 -3.01 -9.14 -5.45
N SER A 139 -2.56 -10.19 -4.76
CA SER A 139 -1.83 -11.31 -5.36
C SER A 139 -2.66 -12.02 -6.45
N LEU A 140 -3.97 -12.13 -6.26
CA LEU A 140 -4.86 -12.70 -7.28
C LEU A 140 -5.22 -11.72 -8.38
N ALA A 141 -5.54 -10.48 -8.02
CA ALA A 141 -6.04 -9.48 -8.95
C ALA A 141 -4.94 -8.76 -9.73
N GLY A 142 -3.72 -8.77 -9.23
CA GLY A 142 -2.63 -7.93 -9.70
C GLY A 142 -2.81 -6.46 -9.35
N ASP A 143 -1.89 -5.63 -9.81
CA ASP A 143 -1.97 -4.18 -9.74
C ASP A 143 -1.52 -3.54 -11.05
N SER A 144 -2.47 -3.01 -11.81
CA SER A 144 -2.19 -2.36 -13.10
C SER A 144 -1.42 -1.05 -12.94
N SER A 145 -1.52 -0.36 -11.80
CA SER A 145 -0.75 0.87 -11.55
C SER A 145 0.74 0.60 -11.37
N ASP A 146 1.08 -0.58 -10.88
CA ASP A 146 2.47 -1.02 -10.69
C ASP A 146 2.92 -2.06 -11.73
N ASN A 147 2.08 -2.30 -12.74
CA ASN A 147 2.33 -3.29 -13.77
C ASN A 147 2.54 -4.71 -13.21
N VAL A 148 1.90 -5.03 -12.09
CA VAL A 148 1.96 -6.36 -11.49
C VAL A 148 0.84 -7.21 -12.08
N PRO A 149 1.14 -8.32 -12.77
CA PRO A 149 0.12 -9.19 -13.33
C PRO A 149 -0.63 -9.92 -12.22
N GLY A 150 -1.95 -10.03 -12.39
CA GLY A 150 -2.78 -10.93 -11.61
C GLY A 150 -3.14 -12.17 -12.40
N VAL A 151 -3.96 -13.03 -11.81
CA VAL A 151 -4.51 -14.20 -12.48
C VAL A 151 -5.49 -13.73 -13.56
N PRO A 152 -5.33 -14.15 -14.84
CA PRO A 152 -6.16 -13.68 -15.95
C PRO A 152 -7.66 -13.82 -15.67
N GLY A 153 -8.41 -12.74 -15.84
CA GLY A 153 -9.86 -12.69 -15.60
C GLY A 153 -10.29 -12.62 -14.13
N ILE A 154 -9.36 -12.47 -13.20
CA ILE A 154 -9.64 -12.29 -11.78
C ILE A 154 -9.30 -10.85 -11.37
N GLY A 155 -10.31 -9.99 -11.31
CA GLY A 155 -10.17 -8.65 -10.72
C GLY A 155 -10.49 -8.63 -9.23
N ILE A 156 -10.33 -7.47 -8.60
CA ILE A 156 -10.48 -7.24 -7.14
C ILE A 156 -11.77 -7.89 -6.59
N LYS A 157 -12.91 -7.71 -7.25
CA LYS A 157 -14.20 -8.24 -6.77
C LYS A 157 -14.19 -9.78 -6.68
N ILE A 158 -13.72 -10.45 -7.73
CA ILE A 158 -13.65 -11.91 -7.77
C ILE A 158 -12.59 -12.43 -6.78
N ALA A 159 -11.45 -11.76 -6.71
CA ALA A 159 -10.40 -12.07 -5.75
C ALA A 159 -10.93 -11.98 -4.31
N ALA A 160 -11.64 -10.91 -3.97
CA ALA A 160 -12.26 -10.72 -2.66
C ALA A 160 -13.28 -11.82 -2.34
N GLU A 161 -14.16 -12.19 -3.29
CA GLU A 161 -15.11 -13.30 -3.13
C GLU A 161 -14.40 -14.62 -2.79
N LEU A 162 -13.31 -14.92 -3.50
CA LEU A 162 -12.51 -16.12 -3.30
C LEU A 162 -11.79 -16.10 -1.94
N ILE A 163 -11.11 -15.02 -1.62
CA ILE A 163 -10.38 -14.89 -0.34
C ILE A 163 -11.34 -14.89 0.86
N ASN A 164 -12.52 -14.28 0.75
CA ASN A 164 -13.53 -14.38 1.80
C ASN A 164 -14.06 -15.81 1.97
N LYS A 165 -14.16 -16.58 0.88
CA LYS A 165 -14.65 -17.97 0.92
C LYS A 165 -13.61 -18.95 1.46
N TYR A 166 -12.36 -18.82 1.02
CA TYR A 166 -11.29 -19.79 1.33
C TYR A 166 -10.38 -19.32 2.47
N ASP A 167 -10.54 -18.07 2.90
CA ASP A 167 -9.84 -17.40 4.01
C ASP A 167 -8.47 -16.83 3.63
N THR A 168 -7.55 -17.58 3.05
CA THR A 168 -6.24 -17.11 2.59
C THR A 168 -5.93 -17.59 1.17
N LEU A 169 -4.93 -16.98 0.54
CA LEU A 169 -4.46 -17.37 -0.78
C LEU A 169 -3.97 -18.83 -0.78
N GLU A 170 -3.19 -19.24 0.21
CA GLU A 170 -2.67 -20.60 0.31
C GLU A 170 -3.81 -21.61 0.38
N LYS A 171 -4.81 -21.36 1.24
CA LYS A 171 -5.98 -22.24 1.35
C LYS A 171 -6.80 -22.30 0.06
N LEU A 172 -6.89 -21.16 -0.66
CA LEU A 172 -7.52 -21.12 -1.97
C LEU A 172 -6.76 -21.99 -2.98
N LEU A 173 -5.43 -21.87 -3.03
CA LEU A 173 -4.60 -22.65 -3.96
C LEU A 173 -4.66 -24.14 -3.67
N ASP A 174 -4.66 -24.54 -2.41
CA ASP A 174 -4.81 -25.94 -1.99
C ASP A 174 -6.17 -26.53 -2.40
N LYS A 175 -7.22 -25.71 -2.33
CA LYS A 175 -8.60 -26.10 -2.63
C LYS A 175 -9.10 -25.60 -3.99
N ALA A 176 -8.20 -25.21 -4.88
CA ALA A 176 -8.57 -24.67 -6.18
C ALA A 176 -9.46 -25.62 -6.99
N HIS A 177 -9.29 -26.94 -6.83
CA HIS A 177 -10.10 -27.96 -7.46
C HIS A 177 -11.59 -27.94 -7.05
N GLU A 178 -11.93 -27.35 -5.89
CA GLU A 178 -13.30 -27.21 -5.40
C GLU A 178 -14.06 -26.02 -6.05
N ILE A 179 -13.39 -25.20 -6.85
CA ILE A 179 -14.00 -24.03 -7.50
C ILE A 179 -15.00 -24.52 -8.55
N LYS A 180 -16.28 -24.19 -8.35
CA LYS A 180 -17.38 -24.67 -9.19
C LYS A 180 -17.29 -24.20 -10.64
N GLN A 181 -16.82 -22.97 -10.88
CA GLN A 181 -16.72 -22.40 -12.21
C GLN A 181 -15.47 -22.93 -12.92
N ASN A 182 -15.63 -23.78 -13.91
CA ASN A 182 -14.55 -24.50 -14.61
C ASN A 182 -13.44 -23.56 -15.09
N ARG A 183 -13.77 -22.55 -15.88
CA ARG A 183 -12.79 -21.60 -16.43
C ARG A 183 -11.94 -20.95 -15.32
N ARG A 184 -12.59 -20.47 -14.23
CA ARG A 184 -11.89 -19.85 -13.10
C ARG A 184 -10.99 -20.85 -12.37
N ARG A 185 -11.46 -22.07 -12.19
CA ARG A 185 -10.68 -23.16 -11.58
C ARG A 185 -9.42 -23.45 -12.39
N GLU A 186 -9.57 -23.67 -13.68
CA GLU A 186 -8.48 -23.93 -14.61
C GLU A 186 -7.47 -22.79 -14.61
N THR A 187 -7.92 -21.54 -14.77
CA THR A 187 -7.02 -20.39 -14.77
C THR A 187 -6.24 -20.25 -13.46
N ILE A 188 -6.86 -20.49 -12.29
CA ILE A 188 -6.14 -20.43 -11.00
C ILE A 188 -5.11 -21.55 -10.89
N ILE A 189 -5.45 -22.77 -11.33
CA ILE A 189 -4.53 -23.92 -11.28
C ILE A 189 -3.32 -23.71 -12.22
N GLU A 190 -3.55 -23.14 -13.39
CA GLU A 190 -2.50 -22.87 -14.38
C GLU A 190 -1.54 -21.74 -13.94
N ASN A 191 -1.99 -20.84 -13.07
CA ASN A 191 -1.22 -19.68 -12.59
C ASN A 191 -0.84 -19.79 -11.09
N LYS A 192 -0.78 -21.03 -10.60
CA LYS A 192 -0.44 -21.33 -9.20
C LYS A 192 1.06 -21.12 -8.89
#